data_5a3a401f2a4336f2873594bd974def59
#
_entry.id   5a3a401f2a4336f2873594bd974def59
#
_cell.length_a   1.000
_cell.length_b   1.000
_cell.length_c   1.000
_cell.angle_alpha   90.00
_cell.angle_beta   90.00
_cell.angle_gamma   90.00
#
_symmetry.space_group_name_H-M   'P 1'
#
loop_
_entity.id
_entity.type
_entity.pdbx_description
1 polymer ?
#
loop_
_entity_poly.entity_id
_entity_poly.type
_entity_poly.pdbx_seq_one_letter_code
_entity_poly.pdbx_strand_id
1 'polypeptide(L)'
;MTKKEDQELLSTLIDFMGSIEDANDTSEFQEVKKQMLESGMTTEDLFTLLGDNFAETLANRRIIDVPFQKLSDTAIMPQYAHTSDACCDIYADEDVVLAAGETKTISTGIAIAVPDGYVVHIYPRSGLSLKSNLRLANSVGVIDAGYRDEIKVPIWNSGKEDFKVEKGMRIAQMCIEESPAIEFTKIDDVKTIQGDRHGGFGSTGFMKDLSLIKGE
;
A
#
# COMPACT_ATOMS: atom_id res chain seq x y z
N MET A 1 19.11 11.01 -19.21
CA MET A 1 19.37 10.75 -17.76
C MET A 1 20.84 10.99 -17.49
N THR A 2 21.19 11.74 -16.46
CA THR A 2 22.60 11.90 -16.07
C THR A 2 23.10 10.62 -15.38
N LYS A 3 24.43 10.41 -15.35
CA LYS A 3 25.00 9.26 -14.65
C LYS A 3 24.58 9.19 -13.18
N LYS A 4 24.34 10.34 -12.54
CA LYS A 4 23.89 10.42 -11.16
C LYS A 4 22.42 9.98 -11.02
N GLU A 5 21.56 10.46 -11.90
CA GLU A 5 20.14 10.06 -11.93
C GLU A 5 19.98 8.56 -12.20
N ASP A 6 20.80 7.99 -13.08
CA ASP A 6 20.79 6.56 -13.36
C ASP A 6 21.21 5.72 -12.13
N GLN A 7 22.25 6.14 -11.41
CA GLN A 7 22.70 5.47 -10.18
C GLN A 7 21.70 5.58 -9.04
N GLU A 8 21.02 6.70 -8.89
CA GLU A 8 19.94 6.87 -7.90
C GLU A 8 18.76 5.95 -8.22
N LEU A 9 18.36 5.88 -9.49
CA LEU A 9 17.30 4.98 -9.95
C LEU A 9 17.69 3.51 -9.77
N LEU A 10 18.92 3.13 -10.15
CA LEU A 10 19.43 1.78 -9.96
C LEU A 10 19.39 1.36 -8.49
N SER A 11 19.83 2.23 -7.57
CA SER A 11 19.78 1.97 -6.14
C SER A 11 18.35 1.72 -5.66
N THR A 12 17.40 2.55 -6.10
CA THR A 12 15.98 2.43 -5.76
C THR A 12 15.38 1.11 -6.27
N LEU A 13 15.73 0.70 -7.48
CA LEU A 13 15.26 -0.55 -8.07
C LEU A 13 15.82 -1.78 -7.33
N ILE A 14 17.09 -1.75 -6.96
CA ILE A 14 17.69 -2.85 -6.18
C ILE A 14 17.02 -2.97 -4.80
N ASP A 15 16.77 -1.84 -4.11
CA ASP A 15 16.07 -1.86 -2.81
C ASP A 15 14.64 -2.39 -2.94
N PHE A 16 13.94 -2.02 -4.01
CA PHE A 16 12.62 -2.56 -4.30
C PHE A 16 12.66 -4.09 -4.49
N MET A 17 13.64 -4.61 -5.22
CA MET A 17 13.83 -6.06 -5.37
C MET A 17 14.13 -6.75 -4.04
N GLY A 18 15.03 -6.18 -3.24
CA GLY A 18 15.34 -6.71 -1.92
C GLY A 18 14.15 -6.69 -0.97
N SER A 19 13.22 -5.77 -1.12
CA SER A 19 11.98 -5.73 -0.34
C SER A 19 11.02 -6.86 -0.68
N ILE A 20 11.06 -7.35 -1.93
CA ILE A 20 10.25 -8.50 -2.38
C ILE A 20 10.74 -9.81 -1.78
N GLU A 21 12.06 -9.94 -1.61
CA GLU A 21 12.70 -11.18 -1.14
C GLU A 21 12.98 -11.20 0.38
N ASP A 22 12.49 -10.21 1.14
CA ASP A 22 12.82 -10.01 2.57
C ASP A 22 14.33 -9.83 2.83
N ALA A 23 15.08 -9.41 1.84
CA ALA A 23 16.53 -9.42 1.85
C ALA A 23 17.19 -8.09 2.24
N ASN A 24 16.48 -6.96 2.15
CA ASN A 24 17.05 -5.62 2.31
C ASN A 24 17.85 -5.41 3.61
N ASP A 25 17.42 -6.04 4.70
CA ASP A 25 18.07 -5.91 6.00
C ASP A 25 19.20 -6.94 6.24
N THR A 26 19.48 -7.82 5.26
CA THR A 26 20.56 -8.79 5.38
C THR A 26 21.90 -8.17 5.01
N SER A 27 22.96 -8.52 5.74
CA SER A 27 24.32 -8.07 5.42
C SER A 27 24.79 -8.54 4.03
N GLU A 28 24.32 -9.71 3.60
CA GLU A 28 24.63 -10.30 2.30
C GLU A 28 24.02 -9.48 1.16
N PHE A 29 22.76 -9.09 1.29
CA PHE A 29 22.09 -8.24 0.30
C PHE A 29 22.74 -6.85 0.19
N GLN A 30 23.08 -6.23 1.31
CA GLN A 30 23.74 -4.93 1.32
C GLN A 30 25.13 -4.98 0.66
N GLU A 31 25.88 -6.08 0.85
CA GLU A 31 27.16 -6.27 0.17
C GLU A 31 26.98 -6.47 -1.35
N VAL A 32 26.00 -7.27 -1.78
CA VAL A 32 25.66 -7.45 -3.20
C VAL A 32 25.23 -6.12 -3.85
N LYS A 33 24.34 -5.37 -3.18
CA LYS A 33 23.92 -4.04 -3.64
C LYS A 33 25.11 -3.10 -3.82
N LYS A 34 26.00 -3.04 -2.84
CA LYS A 34 27.21 -2.23 -2.89
C LYS A 34 28.10 -2.63 -4.09
N GLN A 35 28.33 -3.93 -4.29
CA GLN A 35 29.13 -4.44 -5.41
C GLN A 35 28.50 -4.08 -6.76
N MET A 36 27.17 -4.17 -6.90
CA MET A 36 26.46 -3.77 -8.13
C MET A 36 26.66 -2.28 -8.43
N LEU A 37 26.48 -1.42 -7.43
CA LEU A 37 26.67 0.04 -7.60
C LEU A 37 28.14 0.42 -7.90
N GLU A 38 29.11 -0.23 -7.27
CA GLU A 38 30.55 -0.01 -7.47
C GLU A 38 31.05 -0.56 -8.82
N SER A 39 30.41 -1.60 -9.38
CA SER A 39 30.77 -2.16 -10.68
C SER A 39 30.51 -1.22 -11.86
N GLY A 40 29.75 -0.14 -11.62
CA GLY A 40 29.32 0.77 -12.69
C GLY A 40 28.13 0.24 -13.50
N MET A 41 27.42 -0.76 -12.97
CA MET A 41 26.17 -1.26 -13.56
C MET A 41 25.20 -0.10 -13.79
N THR A 42 24.46 -0.16 -14.88
CA THR A 42 23.40 0.78 -15.24
C THR A 42 22.03 0.17 -14.96
N THR A 43 20.98 0.98 -14.96
CA THR A 43 19.60 0.47 -14.91
C THR A 43 19.28 -0.43 -16.12
N GLU A 44 19.87 -0.17 -17.29
CA GLU A 44 19.71 -0.99 -18.49
C GLU A 44 20.37 -2.37 -18.33
N ASP A 45 21.55 -2.43 -17.70
CA ASP A 45 22.22 -3.70 -17.38
C ASP A 45 21.40 -4.54 -16.40
N LEU A 46 20.81 -3.89 -15.37
CA LEU A 46 19.93 -4.55 -14.43
C LEU A 46 18.69 -5.14 -15.11
N PHE A 47 18.03 -4.37 -15.99
CA PHE A 47 16.87 -4.84 -16.74
C PHE A 47 17.22 -6.01 -17.67
N THR A 48 18.37 -5.97 -18.30
CA THR A 48 18.87 -7.08 -19.13
C THR A 48 19.10 -8.35 -18.32
N LEU A 49 19.61 -8.21 -17.10
CA LEU A 49 19.84 -9.33 -16.18
C LEU A 49 18.54 -9.99 -15.69
N LEU A 50 17.51 -9.16 -15.45
CA LEU A 50 16.21 -9.61 -14.88
C LEU A 50 15.23 -10.16 -15.93
N GLY A 51 15.53 -9.96 -17.21
CA GLY A 51 14.71 -10.38 -18.35
C GLY A 51 13.55 -9.43 -18.67
N ASP A 52 13.04 -9.55 -19.90
CA ASP A 52 12.10 -8.59 -20.51
C ASP A 52 10.79 -8.43 -19.71
N ASN A 53 10.24 -9.48 -19.15
CA ASN A 53 8.97 -9.41 -18.39
C ASN A 53 9.07 -8.62 -17.07
N PHE A 54 10.20 -8.70 -16.39
CA PHE A 54 10.41 -7.96 -15.15
C PHE A 54 10.72 -6.49 -15.45
N ALA A 55 11.55 -6.23 -16.44
CA ALA A 55 11.86 -4.88 -16.93
C ALA A 55 10.60 -4.14 -17.39
N GLU A 56 9.71 -4.80 -18.14
CA GLU A 56 8.45 -4.21 -18.60
C GLU A 56 7.49 -3.93 -17.43
N THR A 57 7.43 -4.81 -16.44
CA THR A 57 6.61 -4.60 -15.23
C THR A 57 7.08 -3.40 -14.42
N LEU A 58 8.39 -3.21 -14.25
CA LEU A 58 8.96 -2.06 -13.53
C LEU A 58 8.90 -0.77 -14.35
N ALA A 59 9.16 -0.83 -15.66
CA ALA A 59 9.10 0.35 -16.54
C ALA A 59 7.69 0.95 -16.64
N ASN A 60 6.65 0.11 -16.48
CA ASN A 60 5.25 0.53 -16.49
C ASN A 60 4.73 0.98 -15.12
N ARG A 61 5.46 0.78 -14.02
CA ARG A 61 5.09 1.25 -12.67
C ARG A 61 5.85 2.53 -12.34
N ARG A 62 5.12 3.59 -12.06
CA ARG A 62 5.70 4.81 -11.48
C ARG A 62 6.15 4.51 -10.06
N ILE A 63 7.44 4.53 -9.80
CA ILE A 63 8.01 4.36 -8.47
C ILE A 63 7.99 5.71 -7.76
N ILE A 64 7.43 5.73 -6.55
CA ILE A 64 7.40 6.89 -5.66
C ILE A 64 8.32 6.59 -4.49
N ASP A 65 9.34 7.42 -4.31
CA ASP A 65 10.20 7.34 -3.13
C ASP A 65 9.43 7.82 -1.89
N VAL A 66 9.34 6.95 -0.87
CA VAL A 66 8.67 7.24 0.40
C VAL A 66 9.67 6.99 1.52
N PRO A 67 10.30 8.03 2.08
CA PRO A 67 11.19 7.89 3.22
C PRO A 67 10.50 7.16 4.38
N PHE A 68 11.19 6.24 5.00
CA PHE A 68 10.68 5.31 5.99
C PHE A 68 11.62 5.26 7.19
N GLN A 69 11.05 5.10 8.40
CA GLN A 69 11.79 4.95 9.65
C GLN A 69 11.23 3.77 10.44
N LYS A 70 12.12 2.88 10.91
CA LYS A 70 11.81 1.92 11.97
C LYS A 70 11.85 2.67 13.31
N LEU A 71 10.80 2.53 14.12
CA LEU A 71 10.70 3.08 15.47
C LEU A 71 11.06 2.03 16.54
N SER A 72 11.21 0.76 16.13
CA SER A 72 11.69 -0.34 16.95
C SER A 72 12.62 -1.24 16.14
N ASP A 73 13.48 -2.01 16.82
CA ASP A 73 14.39 -2.97 16.18
C ASP A 73 13.66 -4.14 15.51
N THR A 74 12.42 -4.39 15.93
CA THR A 74 11.58 -5.51 15.47
C THR A 74 10.56 -5.11 14.41
N ALA A 75 10.44 -3.81 14.12
CA ALA A 75 9.57 -3.31 13.07
C ALA A 75 9.96 -3.88 11.70
N ILE A 76 8.97 -4.30 10.93
CA ILE A 76 9.14 -4.86 9.59
C ILE A 76 8.76 -3.80 8.56
N MET A 77 9.64 -3.57 7.58
CA MET A 77 9.35 -2.68 6.46
C MET A 77 8.17 -3.22 5.66
N PRO A 78 7.21 -2.37 5.23
CA PRO A 78 6.12 -2.81 4.35
C PRO A 78 6.65 -3.44 3.06
N GLN A 79 6.06 -4.56 2.63
CA GLN A 79 6.57 -5.34 1.52
C GLN A 79 5.46 -5.77 0.56
N TYR A 80 5.79 -5.85 -0.73
CA TYR A 80 4.95 -6.49 -1.73
C TYR A 80 5.15 -8.00 -1.67
N ALA A 81 4.06 -8.77 -1.62
CA ALA A 81 4.14 -10.23 -1.71
C ALA A 81 4.48 -10.68 -3.15
N HIS A 82 4.04 -9.92 -4.17
CA HIS A 82 4.34 -10.13 -5.58
C HIS A 82 4.59 -8.79 -6.27
N THR A 83 5.47 -8.76 -7.28
CA THR A 83 5.82 -7.54 -8.04
C THR A 83 4.63 -6.81 -8.65
N SER A 84 3.55 -7.54 -8.97
CA SER A 84 2.31 -7.01 -9.54
C SER A 84 1.28 -6.53 -8.51
N ASP A 85 1.52 -6.74 -7.21
CA ASP A 85 0.57 -6.35 -6.18
C ASP A 85 0.39 -4.82 -6.14
N ALA A 86 -0.83 -4.37 -5.91
CA ALA A 86 -1.15 -2.95 -5.79
C ALA A 86 -0.75 -2.37 -4.43
N CYS A 87 -0.74 -3.22 -3.38
CA CYS A 87 -0.47 -2.84 -2.00
C CYS A 87 0.67 -3.65 -1.41
N CYS A 88 1.46 -3.02 -0.54
CA CYS A 88 2.42 -3.73 0.32
C CYS A 88 1.78 -4.07 1.68
N ASP A 89 2.21 -5.19 2.25
CA ASP A 89 1.72 -5.67 3.55
C ASP A 89 2.29 -4.84 4.70
N ILE A 90 1.48 -4.66 5.76
CA ILE A 90 1.85 -4.02 7.02
C ILE A 90 1.77 -5.05 8.14
N TYR A 91 2.76 -5.01 9.03
CA TYR A 91 2.98 -6.00 10.07
C TYR A 91 2.72 -5.44 11.46
N ALA A 92 2.20 -6.27 12.39
CA ALA A 92 2.14 -5.94 13.81
C ALA A 92 3.53 -5.97 14.43
N ASP A 93 3.89 -4.96 15.21
CA ASP A 93 5.15 -4.93 15.98
C ASP A 93 4.95 -5.29 17.46
N GLU A 94 3.80 -5.84 17.81
CA GLU A 94 3.46 -6.26 19.17
C GLU A 94 2.60 -7.53 19.17
N ASP A 95 2.67 -8.26 20.29
CA ASP A 95 1.70 -9.30 20.61
C ASP A 95 0.53 -8.67 21.34
N VAL A 96 -0.70 -8.85 20.85
CA VAL A 96 -1.89 -8.29 21.48
C VAL A 96 -3.08 -9.24 21.36
N VAL A 97 -3.87 -9.35 22.43
CA VAL A 97 -5.15 -10.06 22.43
C VAL A 97 -6.27 -9.05 22.29
N LEU A 98 -7.12 -9.23 21.28
CA LEU A 98 -8.38 -8.50 21.13
C LEU A 98 -9.51 -9.38 21.64
N ALA A 99 -10.18 -8.96 22.71
CA ALA A 99 -11.37 -9.62 23.19
C ALA A 99 -12.51 -9.57 22.15
N ALA A 100 -13.49 -10.47 22.30
CA ALA A 100 -14.68 -10.45 21.44
C ALA A 100 -15.38 -9.09 21.50
N GLY A 101 -15.62 -8.47 20.34
CA GLY A 101 -16.24 -7.15 20.20
C GLY A 101 -15.31 -5.97 20.48
N GLU A 102 -14.04 -6.19 20.87
CA GLU A 102 -13.10 -5.14 21.20
C GLU A 102 -12.48 -4.49 19.95
N THR A 103 -12.19 -3.19 20.07
CA THR A 103 -11.35 -2.45 19.13
C THR A 103 -10.05 -2.03 19.81
N LYS A 104 -8.92 -2.37 19.19
CA LYS A 104 -7.60 -1.91 19.62
C LYS A 104 -6.83 -1.32 18.45
N THR A 105 -5.98 -0.35 18.75
CA THR A 105 -5.02 0.20 17.82
C THR A 105 -3.71 -0.55 17.95
N ILE A 106 -3.28 -1.23 16.88
CA ILE A 106 -2.09 -2.09 16.87
C ILE A 106 -0.91 -1.31 16.35
N SER A 107 0.20 -1.38 17.07
CA SER A 107 1.48 -0.78 16.73
C SER A 107 2.13 -1.52 15.54
N THR A 108 2.71 -0.78 14.61
CA THR A 108 3.48 -1.35 13.49
C THR A 108 4.98 -1.06 13.60
N GLY A 109 5.36 -0.17 14.50
CA GLY A 109 6.75 0.25 14.72
C GLY A 109 7.36 1.02 13.56
N ILE A 110 6.54 1.57 12.63
CA ILE A 110 7.04 2.31 11.47
C ILE A 110 6.43 3.72 11.37
N ALA A 111 7.23 4.64 10.83
CA ALA A 111 6.78 5.95 10.37
C ALA A 111 7.27 6.18 8.94
N ILE A 112 6.50 6.94 8.16
CA ILE A 112 6.81 7.27 6.77
C ILE A 112 6.67 8.77 6.51
N ALA A 113 7.31 9.25 5.45
CA ALA A 113 7.14 10.61 4.96
C ALA A 113 6.51 10.56 3.56
N VAL A 114 5.17 10.61 3.50
CA VAL A 114 4.45 10.65 2.23
C VAL A 114 4.78 11.96 1.50
N PRO A 115 5.18 11.93 0.22
CA PRO A 115 5.45 13.13 -0.57
C PRO A 115 4.19 14.00 -0.77
N ASP A 116 4.39 15.33 -0.92
CA ASP A 116 3.30 16.24 -1.24
C ASP A 116 2.59 15.85 -2.55
N GLY A 117 1.28 15.97 -2.58
CA GLY A 117 0.45 15.55 -3.70
C GLY A 117 0.10 14.07 -3.73
N TYR A 118 0.49 13.32 -2.68
CA TYR A 118 0.16 11.92 -2.48
C TYR A 118 -0.52 11.69 -1.14
N VAL A 119 -1.19 10.55 -1.04
CA VAL A 119 -1.80 10.01 0.17
C VAL A 119 -1.50 8.51 0.25
N VAL A 120 -1.30 7.98 1.46
CA VAL A 120 -1.24 6.54 1.66
C VAL A 120 -2.54 6.07 2.27
N HIS A 121 -3.17 5.10 1.62
CA HIS A 121 -4.35 4.41 2.13
C HIS A 121 -3.99 3.07 2.75
N ILE A 122 -4.57 2.80 3.92
CA ILE A 122 -4.44 1.53 4.64
C ILE A 122 -5.74 0.74 4.44
N TYR A 123 -5.63 -0.44 3.84
CA TYR A 123 -6.75 -1.32 3.52
C TYR A 123 -6.72 -2.61 4.32
N PRO A 124 -7.89 -3.26 4.52
CA PRO A 124 -7.94 -4.61 5.07
C PRO A 124 -7.33 -5.61 4.08
N ARG A 125 -6.79 -6.72 4.60
CA ARG A 125 -6.35 -7.85 3.80
C ARG A 125 -7.50 -8.85 3.63
N SER A 126 -7.76 -9.27 2.40
CA SER A 126 -8.84 -10.23 2.07
C SER A 126 -8.71 -11.54 2.84
N GLY A 127 -7.51 -12.10 2.90
CA GLY A 127 -7.24 -13.34 3.62
C GLY A 127 -7.51 -13.25 5.12
N LEU A 128 -7.11 -12.14 5.76
CA LEU A 128 -7.40 -11.90 7.18
C LEU A 128 -8.90 -11.72 7.40
N SER A 129 -9.55 -10.93 6.55
CA SER A 129 -10.99 -10.65 6.65
C SER A 129 -11.88 -11.89 6.46
N LEU A 130 -11.44 -12.85 5.62
CA LEU A 130 -12.19 -14.07 5.37
C LEU A 130 -11.94 -15.17 6.43
N LYS A 131 -10.68 -15.29 6.90
CA LYS A 131 -10.25 -16.36 7.80
C LYS A 131 -10.35 -16.01 9.27
N SER A 132 -10.56 -14.74 9.58
CA SER A 132 -10.78 -14.23 10.94
C SER A 132 -11.94 -13.26 10.97
N ASN A 133 -12.34 -12.88 12.17
CA ASN A 133 -13.36 -11.84 12.39
C ASN A 133 -12.74 -10.44 12.58
N LEU A 134 -11.47 -10.27 12.24
CA LEU A 134 -10.79 -8.98 12.34
C LEU A 134 -11.19 -8.05 11.19
N ARG A 135 -11.44 -6.80 11.51
CA ARG A 135 -11.80 -5.73 10.57
C ARG A 135 -11.03 -4.46 10.92
N LEU A 136 -10.68 -3.66 9.92
CA LEU A 136 -10.24 -2.30 10.19
C LEU A 136 -11.43 -1.50 10.75
N ALA A 137 -11.26 -0.92 11.95
CA ALA A 137 -12.34 -0.18 12.60
C ALA A 137 -12.75 1.09 11.85
N ASN A 138 -11.82 1.69 11.10
CA ASN A 138 -12.04 2.86 10.26
C ASN A 138 -12.33 2.51 8.77
N SER A 139 -12.45 1.23 8.43
CA SER A 139 -12.64 0.70 7.07
C SER A 139 -11.46 0.98 6.14
N VAL A 140 -10.98 2.21 6.02
CA VAL A 140 -9.79 2.66 5.30
C VAL A 140 -9.05 3.66 6.19
N GLY A 141 -7.76 3.42 6.42
CA GLY A 141 -6.87 4.40 7.04
C GLY A 141 -6.40 5.42 5.99
N VAL A 142 -6.22 6.67 6.38
CA VAL A 142 -5.69 7.73 5.53
C VAL A 142 -4.47 8.32 6.22
N ILE A 143 -3.33 8.27 5.54
CA ILE A 143 -2.07 8.84 6.01
C ILE A 143 -1.73 10.03 5.10
N ASP A 144 -1.85 11.22 5.64
CA ASP A 144 -1.59 12.47 4.94
C ASP A 144 -0.10 12.70 4.71
N ALA A 145 0.24 13.50 3.68
CA ALA A 145 1.63 13.89 3.39
C ALA A 145 2.35 14.55 4.58
N GLY A 146 1.62 15.24 5.47
CA GLY A 146 2.16 15.88 6.67
C GLY A 146 2.31 14.96 7.90
N TYR A 147 1.78 13.73 7.89
CA TYR A 147 1.85 12.82 9.03
C TYR A 147 3.27 12.24 9.20
N ARG A 148 3.79 12.26 10.44
CA ARG A 148 5.16 11.81 10.76
C ARG A 148 5.23 10.90 11.98
N ASP A 149 4.09 10.65 12.64
CA ASP A 149 4.05 9.74 13.77
C ASP A 149 3.95 8.28 13.30
N GLU A 150 3.99 7.36 14.26
CA GLU A 150 3.85 5.94 13.98
C GLU A 150 2.54 5.61 13.27
N ILE A 151 2.63 4.83 12.20
CA ILE A 151 1.46 4.22 11.58
C ILE A 151 0.91 3.16 12.53
N LYS A 152 -0.32 3.36 13.00
CA LYS A 152 -1.05 2.40 13.84
C LYS A 152 -2.32 1.97 13.15
N VAL A 153 -2.65 0.69 13.29
CA VAL A 153 -3.81 0.09 12.63
C VAL A 153 -4.91 -0.19 13.64
N PRO A 154 -6.04 0.55 13.60
CA PRO A 154 -7.18 0.26 14.47
C PRO A 154 -7.92 -0.98 13.97
N ILE A 155 -7.91 -2.05 14.75
CA ILE A 155 -8.56 -3.33 14.44
C ILE A 155 -9.69 -3.61 15.42
N TRP A 156 -10.82 -4.00 14.86
CA TRP A 156 -12.01 -4.47 15.58
C TRP A 156 -12.14 -5.99 15.42
N ASN A 157 -12.25 -6.70 16.55
CA ASN A 157 -12.64 -8.10 16.57
C ASN A 157 -14.17 -8.20 16.53
N SER A 158 -14.75 -8.42 15.38
CA SER A 158 -16.19 -8.59 15.20
C SER A 158 -16.70 -9.99 15.56
N GLY A 159 -15.82 -10.88 16.04
CA GLY A 159 -16.12 -12.26 16.42
C GLY A 159 -16.69 -12.37 17.82
N LYS A 160 -16.92 -13.63 18.22
CA LYS A 160 -17.45 -14.00 19.55
C LYS A 160 -16.37 -14.58 20.48
N GLU A 161 -15.16 -14.75 19.97
CA GLU A 161 -14.01 -15.30 20.69
C GLU A 161 -12.85 -14.30 20.63
N ASP A 162 -11.98 -14.36 21.61
CA ASP A 162 -10.77 -13.57 21.64
C ASP A 162 -9.85 -13.96 20.46
N PHE A 163 -9.17 -12.98 19.89
CA PHE A 163 -8.20 -13.20 18.82
C PHE A 163 -6.83 -12.69 19.23
N LYS A 164 -5.81 -13.54 19.12
CA LYS A 164 -4.41 -13.15 19.33
C LYS A 164 -3.80 -12.68 18.02
N VAL A 165 -3.39 -11.42 17.98
CA VAL A 165 -2.47 -10.90 16.98
C VAL A 165 -1.06 -11.14 17.48
N GLU A 166 -0.25 -11.80 16.69
CA GLU A 166 1.15 -12.06 17.00
C GLU A 166 2.05 -11.05 16.28
N LYS A 167 3.15 -10.68 16.93
CA LYS A 167 4.20 -9.87 16.32
C LYS A 167 4.67 -10.47 15.01
N GLY A 168 4.84 -9.64 13.97
CA GLY A 168 5.15 -10.06 12.61
C GLY A 168 3.93 -10.54 11.80
N MET A 169 2.75 -10.60 12.39
CA MET A 169 1.52 -10.91 11.65
C MET A 169 1.17 -9.79 10.69
N ARG A 170 0.85 -10.11 9.43
CA ARG A 170 0.35 -9.16 8.43
C ARG A 170 -1.09 -8.75 8.76
N ILE A 171 -1.29 -7.54 9.26
CA ILE A 171 -2.57 -7.05 9.80
C ILE A 171 -3.34 -6.14 8.85
N ALA A 172 -2.65 -5.51 7.92
CA ALA A 172 -3.24 -4.60 6.92
C ALA A 172 -2.36 -4.58 5.66
N GLN A 173 -2.74 -3.80 4.68
CA GLN A 173 -1.95 -3.50 3.49
C GLN A 173 -2.08 -2.03 3.12
N MET A 174 -1.05 -1.42 2.52
CA MET A 174 -1.06 -0.02 2.12
C MET A 174 -0.75 0.17 0.65
N CYS A 175 -1.31 1.20 0.05
CA CYS A 175 -0.89 1.73 -1.25
C CYS A 175 -0.77 3.24 -1.20
N ILE A 176 0.03 3.80 -2.12
CA ILE A 176 0.16 5.24 -2.33
C ILE A 176 -0.66 5.64 -3.57
N GLU A 177 -1.36 6.77 -3.47
CA GLU A 177 -2.20 7.30 -4.54
C GLU A 177 -1.97 8.80 -4.70
N GLU A 178 -2.24 9.35 -5.89
CA GLU A 178 -2.21 10.80 -6.10
C GLU A 178 -3.39 11.45 -5.37
N SER A 179 -3.12 12.57 -4.69
CA SER A 179 -4.10 13.32 -3.92
C SER A 179 -4.19 14.77 -4.44
N PRO A 180 -4.94 15.02 -5.52
CA PRO A 180 -5.13 16.37 -6.03
C PRO A 180 -5.90 17.23 -5.03
N ALA A 181 -5.52 18.51 -4.92
CA ALA A 181 -6.22 19.47 -4.08
C ALA A 181 -7.62 19.79 -4.66
N ILE A 182 -8.57 19.99 -3.77
CA ILE A 182 -9.94 20.41 -4.13
C ILE A 182 -10.08 21.90 -3.84
N GLU A 183 -10.51 22.67 -4.84
CA GLU A 183 -10.98 24.04 -4.67
C GLU A 183 -12.49 24.09 -4.89
N PHE A 184 -13.23 24.48 -3.86
CA PHE A 184 -14.69 24.61 -3.93
C PHE A 184 -15.10 25.99 -4.41
N THR A 185 -15.77 26.06 -5.56
CA THR A 185 -16.43 27.27 -6.05
C THR A 185 -17.92 27.20 -5.74
N LYS A 186 -18.42 28.20 -4.99
CA LYS A 186 -19.85 28.30 -4.68
C LYS A 186 -20.66 28.66 -5.94
N ILE A 187 -21.64 27.86 -6.24
CA ILE A 187 -22.66 28.13 -7.28
C ILE A 187 -24.05 28.05 -6.67
N ASP A 188 -25.04 28.66 -7.33
CA ASP A 188 -26.42 28.68 -6.81
C ASP A 188 -27.18 27.38 -7.03
N ASP A 189 -26.97 26.71 -8.17
CA ASP A 189 -27.62 25.45 -8.50
C ASP A 189 -26.65 24.54 -9.27
N VAL A 190 -26.22 23.44 -8.64
CA VAL A 190 -25.31 22.43 -9.23
C VAL A 190 -25.96 21.69 -10.42
N LYS A 191 -27.29 21.62 -10.49
CA LYS A 191 -28.00 20.93 -11.57
C LYS A 191 -27.89 21.66 -12.92
N THR A 192 -27.44 22.91 -12.90
CA THR A 192 -27.17 23.67 -14.15
C THR A 192 -25.86 23.20 -14.82
N ILE A 193 -25.01 22.47 -14.11
CA ILE A 193 -23.79 21.88 -14.68
C ILE A 193 -24.18 20.65 -15.51
N GLN A 194 -23.67 20.60 -16.75
CA GLN A 194 -23.94 19.49 -17.67
C GLN A 194 -23.51 18.15 -17.07
N GLY A 195 -24.29 17.08 -17.28
CA GLY A 195 -23.97 15.71 -16.86
C GLY A 195 -24.80 15.20 -15.66
N ASP A 196 -25.88 15.89 -15.27
CA ASP A 196 -26.82 15.39 -14.27
C ASP A 196 -27.45 14.06 -14.76
N ARG A 197 -27.18 12.99 -14.03
CA ARG A 197 -27.73 11.64 -14.33
C ARG A 197 -29.15 11.41 -13.83
N HIS A 198 -29.74 12.39 -13.13
CA HIS A 198 -31.12 12.34 -12.59
C HIS A 198 -31.37 11.04 -11.79
N GLY A 199 -30.85 10.92 -10.58
CA GLY A 199 -31.10 9.77 -9.74
C GLY A 199 -30.12 9.62 -8.59
N GLY A 200 -30.57 8.91 -7.58
CA GLY A 200 -29.82 8.67 -6.33
C GLY A 200 -29.99 7.24 -5.85
N PHE A 201 -30.11 7.09 -4.54
CA PHE A 201 -30.21 5.80 -3.85
C PHE A 201 -31.33 4.92 -4.45
N GLY A 202 -30.95 3.77 -5.02
CA GLY A 202 -31.90 2.79 -5.58
C GLY A 202 -32.42 3.10 -7.00
N SER A 203 -31.97 4.19 -7.66
CA SER A 203 -32.43 4.55 -9.01
C SER A 203 -32.10 3.49 -10.08
N THR A 204 -31.12 2.60 -9.83
CA THR A 204 -30.71 1.51 -10.74
C THR A 204 -31.34 0.16 -10.37
N GLY A 205 -32.16 0.10 -9.28
CA GLY A 205 -32.78 -1.13 -8.78
C GLY A 205 -31.74 -2.12 -8.18
N PHE A 206 -32.25 -3.17 -7.55
CA PHE A 206 -31.43 -4.25 -6.96
C PHE A 206 -31.11 -5.38 -7.94
N MET A 207 -31.90 -5.53 -8.99
CA MET A 207 -31.77 -6.62 -9.97
C MET A 207 -31.57 -6.03 -11.36
N LYS A 208 -30.66 -6.62 -12.14
CA LYS A 208 -30.58 -6.34 -13.57
C LYS A 208 -31.82 -6.91 -14.25
N ASP A 209 -32.52 -6.08 -15.00
CA ASP A 209 -33.60 -6.57 -15.84
C ASP A 209 -33.02 -7.44 -16.95
N LEU A 210 -33.16 -8.76 -16.79
CA LEU A 210 -32.67 -9.76 -17.75
C LEU A 210 -33.60 -9.91 -18.95
N SER A 211 -34.77 -9.24 -18.98
CA SER A 211 -35.70 -9.29 -20.10
C SER A 211 -35.12 -8.70 -21.38
N LEU A 212 -34.14 -7.78 -21.24
CA LEU A 212 -33.43 -7.16 -22.35
C LEU A 212 -32.31 -8.02 -22.97
N ILE A 213 -31.99 -9.19 -22.38
CA ILE A 213 -30.95 -10.12 -22.88
C ILE A 213 -31.59 -11.25 -23.71
N LYS A 214 -32.89 -11.39 -23.73
CA LYS A 214 -33.63 -12.31 -24.61
C LYS A 214 -34.01 -11.59 -25.92
N GLY A 215 -33.00 -11.22 -26.67
CA GLY A 215 -33.13 -10.73 -28.03
C GLY A 215 -32.36 -11.66 -28.95
N GLU A 216 -33.11 -12.54 -29.62
CA GLU A 216 -32.81 -13.35 -30.82
C GLU A 216 -31.68 -14.37 -30.71
#